data_fe29387a0b4fcc271db1a2fb07ea3835
#
_entry.id   fe29387a0b4fcc271db1a2fb07ea3835
#
_cell.length_a   1.000
_cell.length_b   1.000
_cell.length_c   1.000
_cell.angle_alpha   90.00
_cell.angle_beta   90.00
_cell.angle_gamma   90.00
#
_symmetry.space_group_name_H-M   'P 1'
#
loop_
_entity.id
_entity.type
_entity.pdbx_description
1 polymer ?
#
loop_
_entity_poly.entity_id
_entity_poly.type
_entity_poly.pdbx_seq_one_letter_code
_entity_poly.pdbx_strand_id
1 'polypeptide(L)'
;MPRPLSKSRNIRKIMLQMISRRHGIVGSPHFQPLPQATVESATAPQVDIAQESAAVSRRPVMAGPGTGLISQPDLLTLQRAPFAVRVLSHLTAGATAASIAEFNALGADDSARLTAFVDQQLNPGAIDDSALETRFAAGGYTTLNKSLTQLWADHRIITTDSSAPARETQRAALIRAVFSRRQLQEVMVDFWQNHFNVAIANGNAAPVYVHYNRDVIRANVFGNFRTMLEAVGQSTAMLYYLNNSSNSRSGPNENYARELLELHTFGAENYLGFVNPFQVPPAPEDPAYPIGYTDLDVYDTASAFTGWTVKDGRNGPSTENDGTFVYRQPMHDAGPKLVLGMYLNPEQPALKDGRDIYDRLASHPRVAKFICKKIIRRFVSDRPDPSLIDSAAAVFRANWQNPDQLRITLRHILLSNAFIHGWGQKNRRPFELIAAAMRACGSDWNIKAV
;
A
#
# COMPACT_ATOMS: atom_id res chain seq x y z
N MET A 1 -33.77 33.35 20.04
CA MET A 1 -32.52 32.76 19.41
C MET A 1 -31.46 32.65 20.50
N PRO A 2 -31.09 31.46 20.97
CA PRO A 2 -30.00 31.28 21.93
C PRO A 2 -28.69 31.01 21.18
N ARG A 3 -27.60 31.60 21.69
CA ARG A 3 -26.24 31.61 21.13
C ARG A 3 -25.54 30.25 21.25
N PRO A 4 -24.77 29.77 20.25
CA PRO A 4 -24.01 28.50 20.31
C PRO A 4 -22.60 28.74 20.89
N LEU A 5 -22.45 28.93 22.20
CA LEU A 5 -21.13 29.20 22.81
C LEU A 5 -20.75 28.28 23.98
N SER A 6 -21.48 27.19 24.25
CA SER A 6 -21.15 26.32 25.40
C SER A 6 -20.39 25.06 25.09
N LYS A 7 -20.47 24.53 23.87
CA LYS A 7 -19.81 23.27 23.52
C LYS A 7 -18.27 23.35 23.39
N SER A 8 -17.74 24.45 22.88
CA SER A 8 -16.27 24.60 22.65
C SER A 8 -15.47 24.73 23.97
N ARG A 9 -16.08 25.39 25.01
CA ARG A 9 -15.41 25.53 26.31
C ARG A 9 -15.33 24.22 27.10
N ASN A 10 -16.31 23.35 26.97
CA ASN A 10 -16.31 22.05 27.65
C ASN A 10 -15.32 21.09 27.00
N ILE A 11 -15.24 21.07 25.69
CA ILE A 11 -14.26 20.27 24.94
C ILE A 11 -12.83 20.67 25.33
N ARG A 12 -12.54 21.97 25.36
CA ARG A 12 -11.21 22.48 25.76
C ARG A 12 -10.84 22.11 27.20
N LYS A 13 -11.80 22.11 28.13
CA LYS A 13 -11.57 21.72 29.53
C LYS A 13 -11.33 20.22 29.70
N ILE A 14 -12.08 19.40 29.00
CA ILE A 14 -11.89 17.93 28.95
C ILE A 14 -10.52 17.59 28.37
N MET A 15 -10.13 18.26 27.29
CA MET A 15 -8.83 18.05 26.63
C MET A 15 -7.64 18.47 27.49
N LEU A 16 -7.74 19.59 28.20
CA LEU A 16 -6.71 20.00 29.18
C LEU A 16 -6.58 19.00 30.34
N GLN A 17 -7.67 18.39 30.76
CA GLN A 17 -7.64 17.32 31.77
C GLN A 17 -6.99 16.01 31.25
N MET A 18 -7.17 15.70 29.94
CA MET A 18 -6.51 14.55 29.31
C MET A 18 -4.99 14.75 29.20
N ILE A 19 -4.55 15.94 28.78
CA ILE A 19 -3.14 16.30 28.73
C ILE A 19 -2.52 16.25 30.14
N SER A 20 -3.21 16.77 31.15
CA SER A 20 -2.76 16.75 32.54
C SER A 20 -2.68 15.33 33.13
N ARG A 21 -3.62 14.44 32.79
CA ARG A 21 -3.60 13.05 33.24
C ARG A 21 -2.48 12.24 32.58
N ARG A 22 -2.12 12.53 31.33
CA ARG A 22 -1.02 11.87 30.61
C ARG A 22 0.36 12.27 31.13
N HIS A 23 0.55 13.50 31.60
CA HIS A 23 1.80 13.95 32.22
C HIS A 23 1.99 13.40 33.65
N GLY A 24 0.95 12.84 34.29
CA GLY A 24 1.02 12.20 35.61
C GLY A 24 1.50 10.74 35.61
N ILE A 25 1.71 10.12 34.42
CA ILE A 25 2.18 8.73 34.28
C ILE A 25 3.71 8.65 34.07
N VAL A 26 4.43 9.76 34.13
CA VAL A 26 5.90 9.78 34.15
C VAL A 26 6.37 9.45 35.58
N GLY A 27 6.25 8.19 35.95
CA GLY A 27 6.62 7.66 37.27
C GLY A 27 6.74 6.15 37.25
N SER A 28 7.18 5.51 36.17
CA SER A 28 7.61 4.11 36.18
C SER A 28 9.14 4.01 36.20
N PRO A 29 9.74 3.19 37.11
CA PRO A 29 11.17 3.27 37.47
C PRO A 29 12.12 2.56 36.49
N HIS A 30 11.87 2.49 35.19
CA HIS A 30 12.76 1.82 34.24
C HIS A 30 13.13 2.62 32.97
N PHE A 31 12.93 3.94 32.98
CA PHE A 31 13.50 4.79 31.93
C PHE A 31 14.71 5.54 32.49
N GLN A 32 15.92 5.02 32.30
CA GLN A 32 17.14 5.83 32.41
C GLN A 32 17.28 6.61 31.10
N PRO A 33 17.36 7.95 31.14
CA PRO A 33 17.71 8.72 29.98
C PRO A 33 19.16 8.42 29.61
N LEU A 34 19.40 8.12 28.34
CA LEU A 34 20.74 8.09 27.77
C LEU A 34 21.41 9.46 27.97
N PRO A 35 22.71 9.51 28.29
CA PRO A 35 23.41 10.78 28.50
C PRO A 35 23.36 11.62 27.23
N GLN A 36 22.98 12.89 27.38
CA GLN A 36 23.07 13.88 26.33
C GLN A 36 24.55 14.01 25.91
N ALA A 37 24.85 13.57 24.69
CA ALA A 37 26.10 13.89 24.06
C ALA A 37 26.08 15.40 23.76
N THR A 38 26.99 16.14 24.38
CA THR A 38 27.31 17.53 24.02
C THR A 38 27.81 17.53 22.59
N VAL A 39 27.02 18.09 21.69
CA VAL A 39 27.44 18.34 20.32
C VAL A 39 28.33 19.57 20.35
N GLU A 40 29.64 19.36 20.37
CA GLU A 40 30.59 20.40 19.97
C GLU A 40 30.38 20.66 18.47
N SER A 41 30.15 21.91 18.15
CA SER A 41 29.99 22.40 16.77
C SER A 41 31.33 22.28 16.02
N ALA A 42 31.53 21.13 15.37
CA ALA A 42 32.52 21.01 14.33
C ALA A 42 31.85 21.44 13.00
N THR A 43 32.25 22.60 12.50
CA THR A 43 31.95 23.06 11.15
C THR A 43 32.48 22.01 10.17
N ALA A 44 31.58 21.24 9.57
CA ALA A 44 31.90 20.38 8.44
C ALA A 44 32.30 21.26 7.23
N PRO A 45 33.38 20.92 6.50
CA PRO A 45 33.73 21.66 5.28
C PRO A 45 32.60 21.44 4.25
N GLN A 46 32.12 22.54 3.66
CA GLN A 46 31.26 22.51 2.49
C GLN A 46 32.05 21.88 1.34
N VAL A 47 31.63 20.66 0.97
CA VAL A 47 32.10 20.02 -0.26
C VAL A 47 31.28 20.59 -1.41
N ASP A 48 31.96 21.34 -2.31
CA ASP A 48 31.35 21.92 -3.49
C ASP A 48 31.07 20.84 -4.53
N ILE A 49 29.78 20.39 -4.59
CA ILE A 49 29.31 19.28 -5.46
C ILE A 49 29.48 19.62 -6.96
N ALA A 50 29.81 20.87 -7.31
CA ALA A 50 29.99 21.30 -8.69
C ALA A 50 31.32 20.88 -9.32
N GLN A 51 32.34 20.51 -8.55
CA GLN A 51 33.67 20.15 -9.07
C GLN A 51 33.92 18.65 -9.21
N GLU A 52 33.15 17.78 -8.57
CA GLU A 52 33.35 16.34 -8.70
C GLU A 52 32.72 15.70 -9.96
N SER A 53 31.78 16.36 -10.61
CA SER A 53 31.19 15.83 -11.86
C SER A 53 32.11 15.95 -13.09
N ALA A 54 33.17 16.72 -13.01
CA ALA A 54 34.13 16.96 -14.11
C ALA A 54 35.35 15.99 -14.09
N ALA A 55 35.57 15.26 -12.99
CA ALA A 55 36.80 14.46 -12.82
C ALA A 55 36.66 12.98 -13.19
N VAL A 56 35.45 12.47 -13.48
CA VAL A 56 35.19 11.04 -13.83
C VAL A 56 35.31 10.78 -15.33
N SER A 57 35.53 11.80 -16.15
CA SER A 57 35.50 11.66 -17.60
C SER A 57 36.87 11.71 -18.25
N ARG A 58 37.88 10.99 -17.87
CA ARG A 58 39.04 10.69 -18.77
C ARG A 58 40.04 9.74 -18.10
N ARG A 59 39.75 8.43 -18.11
CA ARG A 59 40.81 7.45 -18.17
C ARG A 59 40.82 6.85 -19.56
N PRO A 60 41.88 6.96 -20.35
CA PRO A 60 41.98 6.26 -21.63
C PRO A 60 42.11 4.76 -21.36
N VAL A 61 41.13 3.99 -21.86
CA VAL A 61 41.27 2.53 -21.98
C VAL A 61 42.26 2.30 -23.11
N MET A 62 43.40 1.72 -22.81
CA MET A 62 44.35 1.29 -23.83
C MET A 62 43.68 0.27 -24.76
N ALA A 63 43.48 0.64 -26.01
CA ALA A 63 42.93 -0.24 -27.04
C ALA A 63 44.01 -1.24 -27.45
N GLY A 64 43.73 -2.54 -27.26
CA GLY A 64 44.47 -3.61 -27.92
C GLY A 64 44.19 -3.62 -29.43
N PRO A 65 45.12 -4.06 -30.25
CA PRO A 65 44.93 -4.07 -31.70
C PRO A 65 43.87 -5.12 -32.09
N GLY A 66 42.73 -4.68 -32.63
CA GLY A 66 41.76 -5.57 -33.28
C GLY A 66 40.28 -5.45 -32.88
N THR A 67 39.89 -4.52 -32.01
CA THR A 67 38.48 -4.29 -31.76
C THR A 67 38.01 -3.07 -32.55
N GLY A 68 37.23 -3.29 -33.59
CA GLY A 68 36.47 -2.22 -34.25
C GLY A 68 35.65 -1.48 -33.20
N LEU A 69 35.86 -0.15 -33.10
CA LEU A 69 35.02 0.73 -32.28
C LEU A 69 33.57 0.54 -32.70
N ILE A 70 32.78 -0.14 -31.90
CA ILE A 70 31.34 0.00 -31.97
C ILE A 70 31.10 1.48 -31.60
N SER A 71 30.78 2.31 -32.61
CA SER A 71 30.33 3.66 -32.37
C SER A 71 29.19 3.58 -31.37
N GLN A 72 29.29 4.30 -30.23
CA GLN A 72 28.15 4.42 -29.32
C GLN A 72 26.97 4.92 -30.17
N PRO A 73 25.85 4.22 -30.20
CA PRO A 73 24.68 4.74 -30.90
C PRO A 73 24.35 6.09 -30.25
N ASP A 74 24.15 7.08 -31.08
CA ASP A 74 23.75 8.42 -30.68
C ASP A 74 22.51 8.27 -29.81
N LEU A 75 22.62 8.49 -28.52
CA LEU A 75 21.49 8.39 -27.55
C LEU A 75 20.33 9.32 -27.90
N LEU A 76 20.59 10.29 -28.80
CA LEU A 76 19.60 11.23 -29.32
C LEU A 76 18.68 10.65 -30.41
N THR A 77 18.93 9.43 -30.91
CA THR A 77 18.15 8.80 -31.97
C THR A 77 17.37 7.56 -31.51
N LEU A 78 17.19 7.33 -30.22
CA LEU A 78 16.31 6.25 -29.74
C LEU A 78 14.89 6.51 -30.23
N GLN A 79 14.50 5.77 -31.27
CA GLN A 79 13.17 5.85 -31.82
C GLN A 79 12.15 5.46 -30.76
N ARG A 80 11.13 6.30 -30.55
CA ARG A 80 10.05 6.04 -29.61
C ARG A 80 9.37 4.71 -29.95
N ALA A 81 9.23 3.82 -28.97
CA ALA A 81 8.57 2.54 -29.19
C ALA A 81 7.12 2.73 -29.68
N PRO A 82 6.60 1.81 -30.51
CA PRO A 82 5.22 1.82 -30.97
C PRO A 82 4.22 1.97 -29.81
N PHE A 83 3.08 2.61 -30.05
CA PHE A 83 2.10 2.93 -29.01
C PHE A 83 1.63 1.70 -28.23
N ALA A 84 1.26 0.62 -28.93
CA ALA A 84 0.88 -0.65 -28.31
C ALA A 84 1.95 -1.20 -27.35
N VAL A 85 3.23 -1.15 -27.75
CA VAL A 85 4.35 -1.61 -26.91
C VAL A 85 4.48 -0.76 -25.64
N ARG A 86 4.32 0.56 -25.75
CA ARG A 86 4.37 1.49 -24.61
C ARG A 86 3.24 1.21 -23.63
N VAL A 87 2.00 1.15 -24.11
CA VAL A 87 0.81 0.88 -23.29
C VAL A 87 0.95 -0.47 -22.57
N LEU A 88 1.22 -1.54 -23.31
CA LEU A 88 1.35 -2.88 -22.74
C LEU A 88 2.53 -2.99 -21.78
N SER A 89 3.62 -2.25 -22.02
CA SER A 89 4.76 -2.21 -21.09
C SER A 89 4.44 -1.54 -19.76
N HIS A 90 3.49 -0.62 -19.71
CA HIS A 90 3.09 0.07 -18.47
C HIS A 90 1.95 -0.64 -17.74
N LEU A 91 0.97 -1.18 -18.47
CA LEU A 91 -0.26 -1.75 -17.93
C LEU A 91 -0.19 -3.25 -17.65
N THR A 92 0.83 -3.93 -18.17
CA THR A 92 1.01 -5.38 -18.03
C THR A 92 2.39 -5.71 -17.51
N ALA A 93 2.64 -6.98 -17.21
CA ALA A 93 3.98 -7.45 -16.89
C ALA A 93 4.95 -7.41 -18.11
N GLY A 94 4.45 -7.11 -19.31
CA GLY A 94 5.27 -6.95 -20.53
C GLY A 94 4.50 -7.27 -21.80
N ALA A 95 4.85 -6.60 -22.89
CA ALA A 95 4.29 -6.84 -24.21
C ALA A 95 4.76 -8.18 -24.80
N THR A 96 3.86 -8.89 -25.50
CA THR A 96 4.15 -10.04 -26.35
C THR A 96 3.62 -9.79 -27.77
N ALA A 97 4.09 -10.54 -28.76
CA ALA A 97 3.56 -10.41 -30.12
C ALA A 97 2.04 -10.62 -30.17
N ALA A 98 1.52 -11.61 -29.44
CA ALA A 98 0.09 -11.87 -29.34
C ALA A 98 -0.67 -10.70 -28.68
N SER A 99 -0.19 -10.17 -27.54
CA SER A 99 -0.84 -9.06 -26.85
C SER A 99 -0.83 -7.76 -27.66
N ILE A 100 0.23 -7.53 -28.46
CA ILE A 100 0.29 -6.40 -29.40
C ILE A 100 -0.76 -6.54 -30.50
N ALA A 101 -0.91 -7.74 -31.08
CA ALA A 101 -1.93 -8.01 -32.11
C ALA A 101 -3.35 -7.85 -31.52
N GLU A 102 -3.63 -8.42 -30.34
CA GLU A 102 -4.89 -8.26 -29.62
C GLU A 102 -5.21 -6.78 -29.35
N PHE A 103 -4.23 -6.00 -28.81
CA PHE A 103 -4.41 -4.58 -28.56
C PHE A 103 -4.73 -3.79 -29.84
N ASN A 104 -4.02 -4.06 -30.94
CA ASN A 104 -4.24 -3.37 -32.22
C ASN A 104 -5.61 -3.67 -32.82
N ALA A 105 -6.22 -4.81 -32.49
CA ALA A 105 -7.55 -5.18 -32.95
C ALA A 105 -8.71 -4.50 -32.21
N LEU A 106 -8.42 -3.81 -31.06
CA LEU A 106 -9.46 -3.23 -30.20
C LEU A 106 -10.10 -1.94 -30.75
N GLY A 107 -9.53 -1.31 -31.75
CA GLY A 107 -10.07 -0.06 -32.27
C GLY A 107 -9.36 0.48 -33.52
N ALA A 108 -9.96 1.48 -34.14
CA ALA A 108 -9.46 2.06 -35.40
C ALA A 108 -8.19 2.91 -35.21
N ASP A 109 -8.05 3.55 -34.04
CA ASP A 109 -6.92 4.43 -33.69
C ASP A 109 -6.39 4.15 -32.30
N ASP A 110 -5.28 4.78 -31.93
CA ASP A 110 -4.59 4.57 -30.67
C ASP A 110 -5.42 4.97 -29.43
N SER A 111 -6.27 6.00 -29.56
CA SER A 111 -7.14 6.45 -28.44
C SER A 111 -8.27 5.45 -28.19
N ALA A 112 -8.92 4.97 -29.25
CA ALA A 112 -9.95 3.95 -29.17
C ALA A 112 -9.39 2.63 -28.61
N ARG A 113 -8.21 2.20 -29.07
CA ARG A 113 -7.52 0.99 -28.59
C ARG A 113 -7.17 1.08 -27.11
N LEU A 114 -6.62 2.22 -26.68
CA LEU A 114 -6.28 2.43 -25.27
C LEU A 114 -7.53 2.39 -24.40
N THR A 115 -8.58 3.11 -24.77
CA THR A 115 -9.83 3.16 -24.00
C THR A 115 -10.44 1.76 -23.87
N ALA A 116 -10.58 1.04 -24.99
CA ALA A 116 -11.12 -0.31 -25.00
C ALA A 116 -10.29 -1.29 -24.14
N PHE A 117 -8.95 -1.21 -24.24
CA PHE A 117 -8.05 -2.05 -23.46
C PHE A 117 -8.16 -1.76 -21.96
N VAL A 118 -8.15 -0.48 -21.58
CA VAL A 118 -8.28 -0.07 -20.17
C VAL A 118 -9.63 -0.53 -19.59
N ASP A 119 -10.73 -0.31 -20.31
CA ASP A 119 -12.06 -0.70 -19.86
C ASP A 119 -12.22 -2.23 -19.76
N GLN A 120 -11.64 -2.99 -20.68
CA GLN A 120 -11.58 -4.44 -20.63
C GLN A 120 -10.79 -4.91 -19.39
N GLN A 121 -9.59 -4.39 -19.16
CA GLN A 121 -8.72 -4.80 -18.07
C GLN A 121 -9.22 -4.37 -16.70
N LEU A 122 -9.98 -3.29 -16.60
CA LEU A 122 -10.67 -2.86 -15.38
C LEU A 122 -11.89 -3.74 -15.04
N ASN A 123 -12.30 -4.63 -15.94
CA ASN A 123 -13.36 -5.60 -15.72
C ASN A 123 -12.81 -7.05 -15.81
N PRO A 124 -11.93 -7.48 -14.87
CA PRO A 124 -11.25 -8.78 -14.97
C PRO A 124 -12.21 -9.96 -14.93
N GLY A 125 -13.41 -9.81 -14.36
CA GLY A 125 -14.43 -10.87 -14.33
C GLY A 125 -14.94 -11.29 -15.71
N ALA A 126 -14.87 -10.38 -16.70
CA ALA A 126 -15.25 -10.65 -18.08
C ALA A 126 -14.11 -11.26 -18.94
N ILE A 127 -12.89 -11.35 -18.38
CA ILE A 127 -11.73 -11.90 -19.09
C ILE A 127 -11.60 -13.39 -18.77
N ASP A 128 -11.66 -14.24 -19.79
CA ASP A 128 -11.37 -15.68 -19.63
C ASP A 128 -9.89 -15.90 -19.29
N ASP A 129 -9.65 -16.56 -18.16
CA ASP A 129 -8.33 -16.92 -17.63
C ASP A 129 -8.23 -18.41 -17.28
N SER A 130 -9.09 -19.24 -17.89
CA SER A 130 -9.20 -20.69 -17.62
C SER A 130 -7.91 -21.47 -17.88
N ALA A 131 -7.11 -21.01 -18.86
CA ALA A 131 -5.79 -21.57 -19.12
C ALA A 131 -4.83 -21.42 -17.90
N LEU A 132 -4.94 -20.33 -17.13
CA LEU A 132 -4.19 -20.14 -15.91
C LEU A 132 -4.62 -21.13 -14.82
N GLU A 133 -5.91 -21.35 -14.64
CA GLU A 133 -6.43 -22.32 -13.67
C GLU A 133 -5.97 -23.75 -14.00
N THR A 134 -5.97 -24.13 -15.27
CA THR A 134 -5.41 -25.39 -15.74
C THR A 134 -3.93 -25.53 -15.37
N ARG A 135 -3.16 -24.45 -15.50
CA ARG A 135 -1.75 -24.40 -15.13
C ARG A 135 -1.54 -24.59 -13.61
N PHE A 136 -2.37 -23.97 -12.78
CA PHE A 136 -2.32 -24.18 -11.32
C PHE A 136 -2.67 -25.62 -10.94
N ALA A 137 -3.70 -26.19 -11.56
CA ALA A 137 -4.07 -27.59 -11.33
C ALA A 137 -2.90 -28.54 -11.67
N ALA A 138 -2.24 -28.33 -12.81
CA ALA A 138 -1.06 -29.11 -13.23
C ALA A 138 0.18 -28.86 -12.34
N GLY A 139 0.24 -27.73 -11.63
CA GLY A 139 1.33 -27.36 -10.73
C GLY A 139 1.28 -28.03 -9.35
N GLY A 140 0.16 -28.63 -8.97
CA GLY A 140 -0.01 -29.32 -7.69
C GLY A 140 -0.11 -28.38 -6.48
N TYR A 141 -0.59 -27.14 -6.66
CA TYR A 141 -0.79 -26.20 -5.57
C TYR A 141 -1.89 -26.66 -4.62
N THR A 142 -1.60 -26.80 -3.35
CA THR A 142 -2.51 -27.38 -2.35
C THR A 142 -3.11 -26.34 -1.41
N THR A 143 -2.49 -25.16 -1.28
CA THR A 143 -2.91 -24.16 -0.30
C THR A 143 -3.72 -23.03 -0.91
N LEU A 144 -3.60 -22.75 -2.22
CA LEU A 144 -4.18 -21.57 -2.87
C LEU A 144 -5.71 -21.47 -2.76
N ASN A 145 -6.40 -22.62 -2.60
CA ASN A 145 -7.87 -22.69 -2.50
C ASN A 145 -8.37 -22.92 -1.07
N LYS A 146 -7.48 -23.06 -0.06
CA LYS A 146 -7.89 -23.24 1.33
C LYS A 146 -8.53 -21.98 1.89
N SER A 147 -9.58 -22.13 2.70
CA SER A 147 -10.15 -21.05 3.51
C SER A 147 -9.17 -20.59 4.59
N LEU A 148 -9.40 -19.41 5.20
CA LEU A 148 -8.59 -18.94 6.33
C LEU A 148 -8.53 -19.98 7.46
N THR A 149 -9.67 -20.56 7.82
CA THR A 149 -9.77 -21.55 8.89
C THR A 149 -9.03 -22.85 8.57
N GLN A 150 -9.05 -23.30 7.32
CA GLN A 150 -8.26 -24.45 6.86
C GLN A 150 -6.75 -24.12 6.87
N LEU A 151 -6.36 -22.94 6.38
CA LEU A 151 -4.97 -22.49 6.44
C LEU A 151 -4.47 -22.43 7.88
N TRP A 152 -5.32 -21.93 8.80
CA TRP A 152 -4.99 -21.85 10.21
C TRP A 152 -4.85 -23.23 10.84
N ALA A 153 -5.79 -24.13 10.64
CA ALA A 153 -5.75 -25.49 11.16
C ALA A 153 -4.53 -26.25 10.68
N ASP A 154 -4.27 -26.24 9.36
CA ASP A 154 -3.26 -27.10 8.74
C ASP A 154 -1.83 -26.53 8.88
N HIS A 155 -1.66 -25.21 8.86
CA HIS A 155 -0.35 -24.58 8.75
C HIS A 155 0.05 -23.76 9.99
N ARG A 156 -0.90 -23.46 10.89
CA ARG A 156 -0.63 -22.73 12.15
C ARG A 156 -0.72 -23.60 13.38
N ILE A 157 -1.73 -24.50 13.44
CA ILE A 157 -1.93 -25.41 14.57
C ILE A 157 -1.11 -26.68 14.39
N ILE A 158 -1.28 -27.38 13.25
CA ILE A 158 -0.60 -28.65 12.97
C ILE A 158 0.87 -28.45 12.62
N THR A 159 1.24 -27.32 12.03
CA THR A 159 2.62 -26.86 11.75
C THR A 159 3.49 -27.74 10.87
N THR A 160 2.94 -28.67 10.09
CA THR A 160 3.73 -29.57 9.24
C THR A 160 4.55 -28.82 8.17
N ASP A 161 4.03 -27.69 7.66
CA ASP A 161 4.72 -26.77 6.78
C ASP A 161 4.04 -25.39 6.85
N SER A 162 4.37 -24.64 7.89
CA SER A 162 3.78 -23.32 8.16
C SER A 162 4.07 -22.29 7.08
N SER A 163 5.11 -22.50 6.26
CA SER A 163 5.51 -21.56 5.21
C SER A 163 4.99 -21.94 3.80
N ALA A 164 4.37 -23.10 3.63
CA ALA A 164 3.84 -23.54 2.34
C ALA A 164 2.86 -22.52 1.72
N PRO A 165 1.86 -21.95 2.46
CA PRO A 165 0.95 -20.96 1.89
C PRO A 165 1.67 -19.72 1.36
N ALA A 166 2.69 -19.25 2.06
CA ALA A 166 3.49 -18.10 1.66
C ALA A 166 4.31 -18.40 0.40
N ARG A 167 4.98 -19.57 0.33
CA ARG A 167 5.76 -19.98 -0.83
C ARG A 167 4.89 -20.22 -2.07
N GLU A 168 3.74 -20.89 -1.91
CA GLU A 168 2.81 -21.09 -3.01
C GLU A 168 2.27 -19.75 -3.54
N THR A 169 1.96 -18.80 -2.66
CA THR A 169 1.54 -17.45 -3.08
C THR A 169 2.61 -16.73 -3.91
N GLN A 170 3.89 -16.80 -3.50
CA GLN A 170 4.99 -16.21 -4.28
C GLN A 170 5.12 -16.83 -5.67
N ARG A 171 5.08 -18.15 -5.77
CA ARG A 171 5.15 -18.86 -7.04
C ARG A 171 3.96 -18.53 -7.93
N ALA A 172 2.76 -18.52 -7.33
CA ALA A 172 1.54 -18.15 -8.03
C ALA A 172 1.58 -16.70 -8.55
N ALA A 173 2.18 -15.76 -7.81
CA ALA A 173 2.33 -14.38 -8.26
C ALA A 173 3.17 -14.28 -9.56
N LEU A 174 4.27 -15.03 -9.67
CA LEU A 174 5.08 -15.07 -10.89
C LEU A 174 4.33 -15.72 -12.05
N ILE A 175 3.66 -16.87 -11.79
CA ILE A 175 2.83 -17.54 -12.82
C ILE A 175 1.76 -16.60 -13.34
N ARG A 176 1.02 -15.91 -12.46
CA ARG A 176 -0.01 -14.94 -12.83
C ARG A 176 0.56 -13.76 -13.62
N ALA A 177 1.67 -13.18 -13.19
CA ALA A 177 2.30 -12.08 -13.91
C ALA A 177 2.66 -12.45 -15.35
N VAL A 178 3.08 -13.69 -15.59
CA VAL A 178 3.48 -14.15 -16.94
C VAL A 178 2.30 -14.62 -17.77
N PHE A 179 1.38 -15.40 -17.22
CA PHE A 179 0.39 -16.16 -18.00
C PHE A 179 -1.05 -15.66 -17.90
N SER A 180 -1.41 -14.89 -16.86
CA SER A 180 -2.76 -14.36 -16.75
C SER A 180 -3.09 -13.42 -17.91
N ARG A 181 -4.33 -13.46 -18.40
CA ARG A 181 -4.88 -12.47 -19.33
C ARG A 181 -5.43 -11.24 -18.59
N ARG A 182 -5.64 -11.33 -17.28
CA ARG A 182 -6.09 -10.25 -16.38
C ARG A 182 -4.89 -9.40 -15.92
N GLN A 183 -4.10 -8.92 -16.87
CA GLN A 183 -2.77 -8.37 -16.61
C GLN A 183 -2.78 -7.14 -15.71
N LEU A 184 -3.71 -6.20 -15.89
CA LEU A 184 -3.80 -5.01 -15.04
C LEU A 184 -4.18 -5.38 -13.60
N GLN A 185 -5.00 -6.42 -13.41
CA GLN A 185 -5.30 -6.95 -12.09
C GLN A 185 -4.02 -7.45 -11.39
N GLU A 186 -3.18 -8.22 -12.08
CA GLU A 186 -1.93 -8.74 -11.51
C GLU A 186 -0.96 -7.62 -11.15
N VAL A 187 -0.83 -6.60 -11.99
CA VAL A 187 -0.01 -5.42 -11.73
C VAL A 187 -0.52 -4.64 -10.51
N MET A 188 -1.83 -4.50 -10.36
CA MET A 188 -2.43 -3.80 -9.22
C MET A 188 -2.39 -4.64 -7.95
N VAL A 189 -2.50 -5.96 -8.03
CA VAL A 189 -2.30 -6.85 -6.88
C VAL A 189 -0.86 -6.72 -6.35
N ASP A 190 0.14 -6.74 -7.24
CA ASP A 190 1.53 -6.50 -6.85
C ASP A 190 1.72 -5.09 -6.25
N PHE A 191 1.08 -4.07 -6.82
CA PHE A 191 1.12 -2.71 -6.28
C PHE A 191 0.58 -2.64 -4.85
N TRP A 192 -0.63 -3.16 -4.60
CA TRP A 192 -1.26 -3.12 -3.27
C TRP A 192 -0.58 -4.05 -2.27
N GLN A 193 -0.08 -5.21 -2.72
CA GLN A 193 0.70 -6.13 -1.88
C GLN A 193 2.00 -5.48 -1.37
N ASN A 194 2.63 -4.61 -2.18
CA ASN A 194 3.79 -3.83 -1.77
C ASN A 194 3.41 -2.60 -0.92
N HIS A 195 2.25 -2.01 -1.18
CA HIS A 195 1.74 -0.87 -0.41
C HIS A 195 1.35 -1.27 1.02
N PHE A 196 0.58 -2.33 1.17
CA PHE A 196 0.18 -2.94 2.43
C PHE A 196 1.06 -4.16 2.74
N ASN A 197 2.38 -3.95 2.75
CA ASN A 197 3.31 -5.04 2.83
C ASN A 197 3.22 -5.81 4.14
N VAL A 198 3.17 -7.13 4.03
CA VAL A 198 3.38 -8.08 5.11
C VAL A 198 4.57 -8.95 4.72
N ALA A 199 5.61 -8.98 5.55
CA ALA A 199 6.80 -9.76 5.23
C ALA A 199 6.47 -11.26 5.19
N ILE A 200 6.75 -11.88 4.05
CA ILE A 200 6.45 -13.31 3.81
C ILE A 200 7.21 -14.24 4.76
N ALA A 201 8.35 -13.80 5.28
CA ALA A 201 9.14 -14.53 6.27
C ALA A 201 8.61 -14.40 7.69
N ASN A 202 7.53 -13.59 7.94
CA ASN A 202 6.92 -13.52 9.26
C ASN A 202 6.23 -14.83 9.60
N GLY A 203 6.73 -15.53 10.64
CA GLY A 203 6.28 -16.86 11.02
C GLY A 203 4.82 -16.95 11.44
N ASN A 204 4.18 -15.84 11.86
CA ASN A 204 2.76 -15.81 12.21
C ASN A 204 1.88 -15.45 11.01
N ALA A 205 2.38 -14.73 10.01
CA ALA A 205 1.63 -14.34 8.81
C ALA A 205 1.75 -15.39 7.69
N ALA A 206 2.87 -16.10 7.58
CA ALA A 206 3.12 -17.07 6.52
C ALA A 206 2.03 -18.15 6.37
N PRO A 207 1.49 -18.75 7.45
CA PRO A 207 0.42 -19.74 7.37
C PRO A 207 -0.86 -19.23 6.70
N VAL A 208 -1.18 -17.95 6.82
CA VAL A 208 -2.40 -17.33 6.33
C VAL A 208 -2.18 -16.38 5.13
N TYR A 209 -1.00 -16.45 4.52
CA TYR A 209 -0.61 -15.50 3.47
C TYR A 209 -1.45 -15.63 2.19
N VAL A 210 -1.94 -16.82 1.87
CA VAL A 210 -2.91 -17.04 0.78
C VAL A 210 -4.18 -16.22 0.99
N HIS A 211 -4.76 -16.29 2.21
CA HIS A 211 -5.94 -15.49 2.55
C HIS A 211 -5.65 -13.99 2.39
N TYR A 212 -4.50 -13.50 2.90
CA TYR A 212 -4.12 -12.11 2.78
C TYR A 212 -4.04 -11.64 1.31
N ASN A 213 -3.34 -12.40 0.45
CA ASN A 213 -3.22 -12.07 -0.96
C ASN A 213 -4.54 -12.20 -1.73
N ARG A 214 -5.27 -13.31 -1.54
CA ARG A 214 -6.47 -13.64 -2.32
C ARG A 214 -7.69 -12.86 -1.86
N ASP A 215 -8.00 -12.92 -0.56
CA ASP A 215 -9.28 -12.46 -0.01
C ASP A 215 -9.22 -11.01 0.46
N VAL A 216 -8.03 -10.49 0.80
CA VAL A 216 -7.86 -9.12 1.27
C VAL A 216 -7.37 -8.21 0.14
N ILE A 217 -6.24 -8.51 -0.47
CA ILE A 217 -5.64 -7.62 -1.49
C ILE A 217 -6.35 -7.78 -2.84
N ARG A 218 -6.38 -8.99 -3.39
CA ARG A 218 -6.93 -9.25 -4.73
C ARG A 218 -8.42 -8.95 -4.83
N ALA A 219 -9.20 -9.29 -3.82
CA ALA A 219 -10.63 -9.05 -3.79
C ALA A 219 -10.99 -7.55 -3.83
N ASN A 220 -10.12 -6.66 -3.33
CA ASN A 220 -10.36 -5.22 -3.24
C ASN A 220 -9.61 -4.38 -4.28
N VAL A 221 -8.87 -5.01 -5.20
CA VAL A 221 -7.86 -4.36 -6.06
C VAL A 221 -8.39 -3.19 -6.90
N PHE A 222 -9.65 -3.22 -7.33
CA PHE A 222 -10.33 -2.17 -8.11
C PHE A 222 -11.56 -1.60 -7.39
N GLY A 223 -11.75 -1.95 -6.11
CA GLY A 223 -12.90 -1.59 -5.31
C GLY A 223 -12.78 -0.21 -4.66
N ASN A 224 -13.10 -0.18 -3.38
CA ASN A 224 -13.08 1.03 -2.55
C ASN A 224 -11.90 1.02 -1.59
N PHE A 225 -11.17 2.14 -1.51
CA PHE A 225 -9.97 2.24 -0.67
C PHE A 225 -10.28 2.13 0.83
N ARG A 226 -11.39 2.74 1.29
CA ARG A 226 -11.83 2.63 2.68
C ARG A 226 -12.13 1.17 3.06
N THR A 227 -12.81 0.44 2.18
CA THR A 227 -13.11 -0.99 2.35
C THR A 227 -11.81 -1.81 2.39
N MET A 228 -10.85 -1.50 1.53
CA MET A 228 -9.54 -2.15 1.52
C MET A 228 -8.77 -1.88 2.82
N LEU A 229 -8.78 -0.65 3.36
CA LEU A 229 -8.14 -0.32 4.64
C LEU A 229 -8.70 -1.18 5.79
N GLU A 230 -10.02 -1.32 5.90
CA GLU A 230 -10.64 -2.15 6.93
C GLU A 230 -10.32 -3.64 6.73
N ALA A 231 -10.38 -4.15 5.50
CA ALA A 231 -10.03 -5.53 5.19
C ALA A 231 -8.56 -5.84 5.54
N VAL A 232 -7.64 -4.92 5.27
CA VAL A 232 -6.23 -5.03 5.66
C VAL A 232 -6.08 -5.02 7.18
N GLY A 233 -6.71 -4.06 7.88
CA GLY A 233 -6.61 -3.92 9.33
C GLY A 233 -7.23 -5.09 10.11
N GLN A 234 -8.24 -5.75 9.55
CA GLN A 234 -8.87 -6.94 10.12
C GLN A 234 -8.18 -8.25 9.72
N SER A 235 -7.27 -8.20 8.75
CA SER A 235 -6.63 -9.43 8.28
C SER A 235 -5.68 -10.01 9.34
N THR A 236 -5.77 -11.30 9.56
CA THR A 236 -4.94 -12.04 10.51
C THR A 236 -3.45 -11.82 10.25
N ALA A 237 -3.04 -11.77 8.99
CA ALA A 237 -1.66 -11.52 8.60
C ALA A 237 -1.16 -10.15 9.08
N MET A 238 -1.93 -9.08 8.87
CA MET A 238 -1.56 -7.71 9.27
C MET A 238 -1.63 -7.54 10.79
N LEU A 239 -2.65 -8.10 11.44
CA LEU A 239 -2.80 -8.06 12.90
C LEU A 239 -1.56 -8.64 13.61
N TYR A 240 -0.97 -9.71 13.08
CA TYR A 240 0.27 -10.25 13.63
C TYR A 240 1.50 -9.48 13.17
N TYR A 241 1.55 -9.06 11.91
CA TYR A 241 2.74 -8.43 11.35
C TYR A 241 3.08 -7.12 12.05
N LEU A 242 2.07 -6.30 12.34
CA LEU A 242 2.21 -5.02 13.02
C LEU A 242 1.79 -5.07 14.51
N ASN A 243 1.70 -6.26 15.10
CA ASN A 243 1.45 -6.50 16.53
C ASN A 243 0.12 -5.95 17.07
N ASN A 244 -0.84 -5.60 16.20
CA ASN A 244 -2.15 -5.12 16.66
C ASN A 244 -2.98 -6.23 17.33
N SER A 245 -2.71 -7.51 17.05
CA SER A 245 -3.37 -8.64 17.70
C SER A 245 -3.22 -8.66 19.22
N SER A 246 -2.17 -8.03 19.77
CA SER A 246 -1.92 -7.88 21.21
C SER A 246 -2.22 -6.47 21.75
N ASN A 247 -2.72 -5.57 20.89
CA ASN A 247 -3.00 -4.19 21.26
C ASN A 247 -4.17 -4.10 22.24
N SER A 248 -3.95 -3.55 23.45
CA SER A 248 -4.94 -3.51 24.52
C SER A 248 -4.88 -2.21 25.31
N ARG A 249 -5.99 -1.88 25.98
CA ARG A 249 -6.14 -0.67 26.80
C ARG A 249 -5.11 -0.54 27.93
N SER A 250 -4.51 -1.63 28.38
CA SER A 250 -3.49 -1.61 29.44
C SER A 250 -2.12 -1.11 28.97
N GLY A 251 -1.90 -1.08 27.66
CA GLY A 251 -0.69 -0.59 27.01
C GLY A 251 -0.91 -0.58 25.50
N PRO A 252 -1.48 0.50 24.95
CA PRO A 252 -1.68 0.59 23.51
C PRO A 252 -0.37 0.44 22.73
N ASN A 253 -0.40 -0.38 21.68
CA ASN A 253 0.74 -0.64 20.81
C ASN A 253 0.63 0.23 19.55
N GLU A 254 1.58 1.13 19.37
CA GLU A 254 1.56 2.12 18.29
C GLU A 254 1.96 1.58 16.91
N ASN A 255 2.51 0.36 16.82
CA ASN A 255 3.14 -0.12 15.59
C ASN A 255 2.16 -0.08 14.39
N TYR A 256 0.97 -0.68 14.54
CA TYR A 256 -0.04 -0.63 13.47
C TYR A 256 -0.52 0.80 13.20
N ALA A 257 -0.75 1.60 14.24
CA ALA A 257 -1.24 2.96 14.10
C ALA A 257 -0.23 3.86 13.36
N ARG A 258 1.06 3.73 13.67
CA ARG A 258 2.14 4.46 13.00
C ARG A 258 2.21 4.10 11.53
N GLU A 259 2.23 2.81 11.21
CA GLU A 259 2.29 2.35 9.82
C GLU A 259 1.01 2.69 9.03
N LEU A 260 -0.16 2.66 9.68
CA LEU A 260 -1.42 3.09 9.08
C LEU A 260 -1.35 4.56 8.63
N LEU A 261 -0.82 5.44 9.46
CA LEU A 261 -0.67 6.86 9.14
C LEU A 261 0.51 7.08 8.18
N GLU A 262 1.67 6.52 8.45
CA GLU A 262 2.90 6.79 7.72
C GLU A 262 2.97 6.10 6.37
N LEU A 263 2.77 4.77 6.31
CA LEU A 263 2.99 4.00 5.08
C LEU A 263 1.71 3.75 4.27
N HIS A 264 0.57 3.60 4.96
CA HIS A 264 -0.66 3.19 4.30
C HIS A 264 -1.52 4.37 3.83
N THR A 265 -1.38 5.57 4.42
CA THR A 265 -2.30 6.68 4.12
C THR A 265 -1.63 8.02 3.86
N PHE A 266 -0.88 8.61 4.80
CA PHE A 266 -0.37 9.98 4.65
C PHE A 266 0.99 10.09 3.98
N GLY A 267 1.89 9.15 4.24
CA GLY A 267 3.31 9.27 3.95
C GLY A 267 4.08 9.99 5.06
N ALA A 268 5.37 9.64 5.20
CA ALA A 268 6.28 10.26 6.16
C ALA A 268 6.43 11.78 5.95
N GLU A 269 6.23 12.25 4.72
CA GLU A 269 6.31 13.67 4.37
C GLU A 269 5.24 14.56 5.04
N ASN A 270 4.17 13.98 5.59
CA ASN A 270 3.10 14.69 6.29
C ASN A 270 3.15 14.49 7.82
N TYR A 271 4.21 13.89 8.35
CA TYR A 271 4.44 13.76 9.77
C TYR A 271 4.98 15.06 10.37
N LEU A 272 4.33 15.53 11.44
CA LEU A 272 4.59 16.82 12.07
C LEU A 272 5.30 16.72 13.42
N GLY A 273 5.60 15.51 13.90
CA GLY A 273 6.26 15.28 15.18
C GLY A 273 5.37 15.60 16.38
N PHE A 274 6.01 16.07 17.46
CA PHE A 274 5.36 16.42 18.73
C PHE A 274 4.72 17.80 18.70
N VAL A 275 3.88 18.07 17.69
CA VAL A 275 3.12 19.32 17.61
C VAL A 275 1.79 19.14 18.35
N ASN A 276 1.31 20.19 19.03
CA ASN A 276 -0.02 20.17 19.62
C ASN A 276 -1.07 20.05 18.49
N PRO A 277 -1.96 19.04 18.49
CA PRO A 277 -2.95 18.83 17.44
C PRO A 277 -3.85 20.05 17.16
N PHE A 278 -4.07 20.91 18.15
CA PHE A 278 -4.84 22.15 17.99
C PHE A 278 -4.10 23.27 17.27
N GLN A 279 -2.77 23.12 17.11
CA GLN A 279 -1.93 24.08 16.40
C GLN A 279 -1.58 23.60 14.99
N VAL A 280 -2.02 22.40 14.61
CA VAL A 280 -1.81 21.88 13.26
C VAL A 280 -2.65 22.72 12.28
N PRO A 281 -2.02 23.32 11.26
CA PRO A 281 -2.75 24.11 10.26
C PRO A 281 -3.75 23.24 9.49
N PRO A 282 -4.83 23.83 8.98
CA PRO A 282 -5.74 23.13 8.09
C PRO A 282 -5.08 22.81 6.74
N ALA A 283 -5.54 21.75 6.10
CA ALA A 283 -5.11 21.39 4.75
C ALA A 283 -5.62 22.44 3.75
N PRO A 284 -4.76 22.94 2.84
CA PRO A 284 -5.17 23.93 1.83
C PRO A 284 -6.31 23.46 0.92
N GLU A 285 -6.41 22.17 0.71
CA GLU A 285 -7.42 21.53 -0.14
C GLU A 285 -8.81 21.49 0.53
N ASP A 286 -8.84 21.41 1.87
CA ASP A 286 -10.07 21.39 2.65
C ASP A 286 -9.76 21.72 4.13
N PRO A 287 -10.21 22.88 4.63
CA PRO A 287 -9.91 23.32 6.00
C PRO A 287 -10.59 22.49 7.10
N ALA A 288 -11.48 21.57 6.76
CA ALA A 288 -12.05 20.62 7.72
C ALA A 288 -11.07 19.51 8.14
N TYR A 289 -9.89 19.44 7.48
CA TYR A 289 -8.85 18.44 7.72
C TYR A 289 -7.53 19.12 8.10
N PRO A 290 -6.72 18.52 9.00
CA PRO A 290 -5.37 19.00 9.29
C PRO A 290 -4.43 18.74 8.10
N ILE A 291 -3.35 19.52 7.99
CA ILE A 291 -2.38 19.37 6.90
C ILE A 291 -1.54 18.08 7.02
N GLY A 292 -1.48 17.47 8.18
CA GLY A 292 -0.69 16.27 8.47
C GLY A 292 -1.08 15.64 9.79
N TYR A 293 -0.27 14.73 10.29
CA TYR A 293 -0.50 13.99 11.54
C TYR A 293 0.65 14.15 12.53
N THR A 294 0.36 13.97 13.81
CA THR A 294 1.25 14.15 14.96
C THR A 294 1.45 12.84 15.73
N ASP A 295 2.39 12.79 16.68
CA ASP A 295 2.52 11.63 17.59
C ASP A 295 1.27 11.38 18.43
N LEU A 296 0.52 12.43 18.79
CA LEU A 296 -0.74 12.25 19.51
C LEU A 296 -1.81 11.59 18.63
N ASP A 297 -1.83 11.88 17.32
CA ASP A 297 -2.69 11.17 16.39
C ASP A 297 -2.33 9.69 16.31
N VAL A 298 -1.02 9.34 16.30
CA VAL A 298 -0.55 7.95 16.33
C VAL A 298 -1.00 7.25 17.61
N TYR A 299 -0.80 7.89 18.77
CA TYR A 299 -1.17 7.31 20.07
C TYR A 299 -2.70 7.09 20.20
N ASP A 300 -3.50 8.09 19.82
CA ASP A 300 -4.96 7.99 19.90
C ASP A 300 -5.52 7.01 18.86
N THR A 301 -4.86 6.91 17.68
CA THR A 301 -5.15 5.85 16.70
C THR A 301 -4.83 4.47 17.29
N ALA A 302 -3.69 4.28 17.96
CA ALA A 302 -3.37 3.00 18.61
C ALA A 302 -4.43 2.63 19.67
N SER A 303 -4.87 3.60 20.49
CA SER A 303 -5.94 3.41 21.47
C SER A 303 -7.27 3.00 20.82
N ALA A 304 -7.60 3.58 19.66
CA ALA A 304 -8.83 3.27 18.91
C ALA A 304 -8.84 1.84 18.32
N PHE A 305 -7.65 1.31 17.98
CA PHE A 305 -7.51 -0.06 17.45
C PHE A 305 -7.23 -1.12 18.54
N THR A 306 -7.28 -0.76 19.83
CA THR A 306 -7.23 -1.74 20.92
C THR A 306 -8.41 -2.70 20.85
N GLY A 307 -8.19 -3.97 21.19
CA GLY A 307 -9.21 -5.01 21.14
C GLY A 307 -9.48 -5.61 19.76
N TRP A 308 -8.85 -5.10 18.69
CA TRP A 308 -8.84 -5.73 17.36
C TRP A 308 -7.83 -6.87 17.38
N THR A 309 -8.29 -8.11 17.38
CA THR A 309 -7.42 -9.28 17.59
C THR A 309 -7.87 -10.48 16.75
N VAL A 310 -7.24 -11.62 16.99
CA VAL A 310 -7.44 -12.88 16.28
C VAL A 310 -7.99 -13.92 17.25
N LYS A 311 -8.89 -14.77 16.80
CA LYS A 311 -9.26 -15.98 17.51
C LYS A 311 -8.12 -17.00 17.42
N ASP A 312 -7.20 -16.93 18.36
CA ASP A 312 -5.99 -17.76 18.46
C ASP A 312 -5.88 -18.55 19.77
N GLY A 313 -6.95 -18.59 20.53
CA GLY A 313 -7.02 -19.26 21.84
C GLY A 313 -6.37 -18.51 23.00
N ARG A 314 -5.84 -17.28 22.77
CA ARG A 314 -5.08 -16.53 23.79
C ARG A 314 -5.86 -15.38 24.41
N ASN A 315 -6.50 -14.55 23.59
CA ASN A 315 -7.21 -13.35 24.04
C ASN A 315 -8.71 -13.58 24.14
N GLY A 316 -9.15 -14.74 24.67
CA GLY A 316 -10.55 -15.16 24.77
C GLY A 316 -10.64 -16.63 25.11
N PRO A 317 -11.81 -17.28 24.89
CA PRO A 317 -11.95 -18.71 25.10
C PRO A 317 -10.90 -19.50 24.30
N SER A 318 -10.25 -20.49 24.92
CA SER A 318 -9.26 -21.35 24.25
C SER A 318 -9.85 -22.16 23.09
N THR A 319 -11.15 -22.34 23.05
CA THR A 319 -11.91 -22.98 21.96
C THR A 319 -12.05 -22.08 20.73
N GLU A 320 -11.87 -20.77 20.86
CA GLU A 320 -11.86 -19.83 19.74
C GLU A 320 -10.44 -19.75 19.13
N ASN A 321 -10.10 -20.72 18.27
CA ASN A 321 -8.78 -20.87 17.67
C ASN A 321 -8.89 -21.26 16.19
N ASP A 322 -9.46 -20.38 15.38
CA ASP A 322 -9.72 -20.57 13.96
C ASP A 322 -9.02 -19.53 13.04
N GLY A 323 -8.26 -18.62 13.63
CA GLY A 323 -7.50 -17.61 12.91
C GLY A 323 -8.34 -16.44 12.39
N THR A 324 -9.63 -16.39 12.65
CA THR A 324 -10.49 -15.28 12.18
C THR A 324 -10.36 -14.05 13.07
N PHE A 325 -10.67 -12.88 12.50
CA PHE A 325 -10.74 -11.61 13.22
C PHE A 325 -11.82 -11.65 14.32
N VAL A 326 -11.53 -11.03 15.45
CA VAL A 326 -12.48 -10.78 16.53
C VAL A 326 -12.21 -9.45 17.21
N TYR A 327 -13.27 -8.77 17.63
CA TYR A 327 -13.18 -7.62 18.51
C TYR A 327 -13.44 -8.04 19.96
N ARG A 328 -12.56 -7.61 20.89
CA ARG A 328 -12.65 -7.90 22.31
C ARG A 328 -12.90 -6.60 23.10
N GLN A 329 -14.14 -6.34 23.45
CA GLN A 329 -14.53 -5.18 24.27
C GLN A 329 -13.68 -5.02 25.54
N PRO A 330 -13.36 -6.08 26.32
CA PRO A 330 -12.53 -5.94 27.52
C PRO A 330 -11.10 -5.45 27.25
N MET A 331 -10.59 -5.62 26.05
CA MET A 331 -9.26 -5.14 25.65
C MET A 331 -9.31 -3.72 25.07
N HIS A 332 -10.49 -3.20 24.73
CA HIS A 332 -10.63 -1.91 24.10
C HIS A 332 -10.52 -0.74 25.08
N ASP A 333 -9.86 0.32 24.66
CA ASP A 333 -9.83 1.62 25.34
C ASP A 333 -11.08 2.41 24.97
N ALA A 334 -12.07 2.42 25.87
CA ALA A 334 -13.34 3.13 25.69
C ALA A 334 -13.25 4.63 26.00
N GLY A 335 -12.08 5.17 26.34
CA GLY A 335 -11.88 6.60 26.59
C GLY A 335 -12.06 7.46 25.33
N PRO A 336 -12.21 8.77 25.52
CA PRO A 336 -12.29 9.71 24.39
C PRO A 336 -10.93 9.84 23.69
N LYS A 337 -10.94 10.07 22.37
CA LYS A 337 -9.74 10.21 21.54
C LYS A 337 -9.86 11.40 20.60
N LEU A 338 -8.73 11.94 20.15
CA LEU A 338 -8.66 12.99 19.15
C LEU A 338 -7.71 12.56 18.04
N VAL A 339 -8.26 12.25 16.86
CA VAL A 339 -7.47 11.81 15.71
C VAL A 339 -7.72 12.70 14.53
N LEU A 340 -6.68 13.31 13.97
CA LEU A 340 -6.75 14.17 12.79
C LEU A 340 -7.83 15.27 12.92
N GLY A 341 -7.88 15.91 14.09
CA GLY A 341 -8.87 16.94 14.40
C GLY A 341 -10.30 16.42 14.62
N MET A 342 -10.54 15.12 14.54
CA MET A 342 -11.83 14.49 14.80
C MET A 342 -11.89 13.97 16.25
N TYR A 343 -12.91 14.38 16.99
CA TYR A 343 -13.15 13.91 18.35
C TYR A 343 -14.00 12.64 18.34
N LEU A 344 -13.48 11.57 18.90
CA LEU A 344 -14.20 10.32 19.14
C LEU A 344 -14.75 10.32 20.56
N ASN A 345 -16.07 10.19 20.69
CA ASN A 345 -16.73 10.16 22.00
C ASN A 345 -16.30 8.90 22.79
N PRO A 346 -16.29 8.96 24.14
CA PRO A 346 -16.07 7.76 24.93
C PRO A 346 -17.23 6.76 24.75
N GLU A 347 -16.94 5.49 25.04
CA GLU A 347 -17.92 4.39 25.09
C GLU A 347 -18.69 4.19 23.76
N GLN A 348 -18.00 4.38 22.62
CA GLN A 348 -18.61 4.12 21.32
C GLN A 348 -18.94 2.61 21.14
N PRO A 349 -19.91 2.29 20.26
CA PRO A 349 -20.19 0.90 19.88
C PRO A 349 -18.96 0.16 19.36
N ALA A 350 -19.00 -1.17 19.46
CA ALA A 350 -17.91 -2.05 18.98
C ALA A 350 -17.42 -1.67 17.57
N LEU A 351 -16.10 -1.63 17.38
CA LEU A 351 -15.41 -1.27 16.14
C LEU A 351 -15.55 0.18 15.68
N LYS A 352 -16.43 0.98 16.29
CA LYS A 352 -16.78 2.30 15.73
C LYS A 352 -15.58 3.25 15.72
N ASP A 353 -14.74 3.27 16.76
CA ASP A 353 -13.55 4.11 16.83
C ASP A 353 -12.64 3.90 15.61
N GLY A 354 -12.29 2.64 15.34
CA GLY A 354 -11.43 2.28 14.20
C GLY A 354 -12.10 2.58 12.85
N ARG A 355 -13.41 2.36 12.73
CA ARG A 355 -14.18 2.66 11.51
C ARG A 355 -14.27 4.16 11.23
N ASP A 356 -14.52 4.98 12.26
CA ASP A 356 -14.52 6.45 12.11
C ASP A 356 -13.14 6.96 11.66
N ILE A 357 -12.03 6.34 12.15
CA ILE A 357 -10.68 6.67 11.69
C ILE A 357 -10.49 6.28 10.22
N TYR A 358 -10.92 5.08 9.80
CA TYR A 358 -10.83 4.70 8.38
C TYR A 358 -11.64 5.64 7.47
N ASP A 359 -12.84 6.08 7.90
CA ASP A 359 -13.64 7.04 7.16
C ASP A 359 -12.93 8.41 7.07
N ARG A 360 -12.32 8.87 8.18
CA ARG A 360 -11.53 10.09 8.23
C ARG A 360 -10.33 10.04 7.32
N LEU A 361 -9.61 8.92 7.27
CA LEU A 361 -8.46 8.69 6.39
C LEU A 361 -8.86 8.62 4.91
N ALA A 362 -9.90 7.84 4.58
CA ALA A 362 -10.32 7.65 3.20
C ALA A 362 -10.86 8.92 2.54
N SER A 363 -11.46 9.83 3.33
CA SER A 363 -11.96 11.12 2.87
C SER A 363 -10.93 12.26 2.91
N HIS A 364 -9.73 12.01 3.46
CA HIS A 364 -8.72 13.04 3.68
C HIS A 364 -8.02 13.48 2.39
N PRO A 365 -7.90 14.79 2.07
CA PRO A 365 -7.31 15.26 0.82
C PRO A 365 -5.83 14.87 0.66
N ARG A 366 -5.06 14.87 1.75
CA ARG A 366 -3.64 14.50 1.71
C ARG A 366 -3.45 13.00 1.47
N VAL A 367 -4.34 12.16 2.00
CA VAL A 367 -4.36 10.71 1.72
C VAL A 367 -4.65 10.47 0.24
N ALA A 368 -5.64 11.17 -0.33
CA ALA A 368 -5.94 11.09 -1.76
C ALA A 368 -4.71 11.43 -2.62
N LYS A 369 -4.00 12.52 -2.31
CA LYS A 369 -2.77 12.90 -3.00
C LYS A 369 -1.67 11.85 -2.86
N PHE A 370 -1.45 11.31 -1.67
CA PHE A 370 -0.43 10.30 -1.42
C PHE A 370 -0.69 9.02 -2.24
N ILE A 371 -1.93 8.50 -2.19
CA ILE A 371 -2.30 7.29 -2.93
C ILE A 371 -2.22 7.52 -4.44
N CYS A 372 -2.79 8.61 -4.95
CA CYS A 372 -2.72 8.93 -6.38
C CYS A 372 -1.29 9.15 -6.87
N LYS A 373 -0.43 9.83 -6.09
CA LYS A 373 1.00 9.99 -6.39
C LYS A 373 1.69 8.61 -6.54
N LYS A 374 1.39 7.64 -5.66
CA LYS A 374 1.95 6.28 -5.75
C LYS A 374 1.44 5.53 -7.00
N ILE A 375 0.14 5.62 -7.32
CA ILE A 375 -0.45 5.01 -8.52
C ILE A 375 0.16 5.63 -9.79
N ILE A 376 0.24 6.95 -9.88
CA ILE A 376 0.83 7.65 -11.02
C ILE A 376 2.31 7.27 -11.16
N ARG A 377 3.04 7.17 -10.05
CA ARG A 377 4.43 6.69 -10.06
C ARG A 377 4.55 5.25 -10.58
N ARG A 378 3.54 4.40 -10.32
CA ARG A 378 3.55 3.02 -10.83
C ARG A 378 3.34 2.97 -12.34
N PHE A 379 2.44 3.79 -12.91
CA PHE A 379 1.98 3.63 -14.28
C PHE A 379 2.50 4.69 -15.25
N VAL A 380 2.83 5.90 -14.79
CA VAL A 380 3.11 7.03 -15.69
C VAL A 380 4.57 7.45 -15.64
N SER A 381 5.07 7.88 -14.47
CA SER A 381 6.40 8.45 -14.35
C SER A 381 6.95 8.28 -12.94
N ASP A 382 8.26 8.03 -12.80
CA ASP A 382 8.94 8.01 -11.50
C ASP A 382 8.96 9.40 -10.84
N ARG A 383 8.74 10.47 -11.63
CA ARG A 383 8.54 11.85 -11.20
C ARG A 383 7.16 12.34 -11.64
N PRO A 384 6.09 12.03 -10.89
CA PRO A 384 4.73 12.41 -11.24
C PRO A 384 4.54 13.91 -11.35
N ASP A 385 3.80 14.35 -12.38
CA ASP A 385 3.38 15.73 -12.54
C ASP A 385 2.38 16.12 -11.42
N PRO A 386 2.60 17.23 -10.70
CA PRO A 386 1.70 17.70 -9.66
C PRO A 386 0.25 17.92 -10.14
N SER A 387 0.05 18.41 -11.36
CA SER A 387 -1.28 18.66 -11.92
C SER A 387 -2.07 17.36 -12.09
N LEU A 388 -1.41 16.28 -12.52
CA LEU A 388 -2.04 14.97 -12.62
C LEU A 388 -2.33 14.38 -11.23
N ILE A 389 -1.43 14.60 -10.25
CA ILE A 389 -1.68 14.18 -8.86
C ILE A 389 -2.94 14.87 -8.32
N ASP A 390 -3.05 16.19 -8.49
CA ASP A 390 -4.18 16.97 -7.98
C ASP A 390 -5.50 16.56 -8.66
N SER A 391 -5.49 16.39 -9.98
CA SER A 391 -6.65 15.92 -10.75
C SER A 391 -7.10 14.52 -10.32
N ALA A 392 -6.17 13.57 -10.20
CA ALA A 392 -6.50 12.21 -9.77
C ALA A 392 -6.97 12.17 -8.31
N ALA A 393 -6.36 12.97 -7.42
CA ALA A 393 -6.77 13.08 -6.02
C ALA A 393 -8.18 13.66 -5.86
N ALA A 394 -8.56 14.62 -6.71
CA ALA A 394 -9.92 15.15 -6.74
C ALA A 394 -10.94 14.06 -7.13
N VAL A 395 -10.64 13.26 -8.16
CA VAL A 395 -11.49 12.13 -8.57
C VAL A 395 -11.55 11.06 -7.48
N PHE A 396 -10.42 10.70 -6.89
CA PHE A 396 -10.35 9.72 -5.80
C PHE A 396 -11.20 10.15 -4.61
N ARG A 397 -11.07 11.39 -4.18
CA ARG A 397 -11.78 11.95 -3.03
C ARG A 397 -13.28 12.11 -3.30
N ALA A 398 -13.68 12.57 -4.49
CA ALA A 398 -15.09 12.69 -4.85
C ALA A 398 -15.83 11.35 -4.83
N ASN A 399 -15.11 10.25 -4.96
CA ASN A 399 -15.64 8.89 -5.00
C ASN A 399 -15.31 8.07 -3.72
N TRP A 400 -14.94 8.68 -2.59
CA TRP A 400 -14.43 7.96 -1.43
C TRP A 400 -15.41 6.91 -0.85
N GLN A 401 -16.73 7.08 -1.06
CA GLN A 401 -17.77 6.11 -0.66
C GLN A 401 -18.24 5.22 -1.83
N ASN A 402 -17.77 5.48 -3.05
CA ASN A 402 -18.18 4.70 -4.22
C ASN A 402 -17.48 3.33 -4.22
N PRO A 403 -18.22 2.20 -4.38
CA PRO A 403 -17.61 0.87 -4.43
C PRO A 403 -16.58 0.70 -5.56
N ASP A 404 -16.66 1.50 -6.63
CA ASP A 404 -15.76 1.48 -7.79
C ASP A 404 -14.68 2.59 -7.75
N GLN A 405 -14.44 3.21 -6.60
CA GLN A 405 -13.51 4.35 -6.44
C GLN A 405 -12.16 4.13 -7.11
N LEU A 406 -11.51 3.00 -6.84
CA LEU A 406 -10.18 2.71 -7.38
C LEU A 406 -10.21 2.46 -8.89
N ARG A 407 -11.26 1.82 -9.39
CA ARG A 407 -11.49 1.64 -10.83
C ARG A 407 -11.64 2.97 -11.55
N ILE A 408 -12.47 3.86 -11.04
CA ILE A 408 -12.72 5.21 -11.59
C ILE A 408 -11.43 6.04 -11.59
N THR A 409 -10.71 6.04 -10.47
CA THR A 409 -9.44 6.78 -10.32
C THR A 409 -8.36 6.25 -11.26
N LEU A 410 -8.21 4.94 -11.35
CA LEU A 410 -7.23 4.31 -12.23
C LEU A 410 -7.55 4.59 -13.69
N ARG A 411 -8.82 4.50 -14.10
CA ARG A 411 -9.26 4.87 -15.45
C ARG A 411 -8.90 6.31 -15.80
N HIS A 412 -9.16 7.26 -14.88
CA HIS A 412 -8.78 8.67 -15.06
C HIS A 412 -7.28 8.84 -15.29
N ILE A 413 -6.44 8.16 -14.51
CA ILE A 413 -4.98 8.23 -14.64
C ILE A 413 -4.51 7.63 -15.98
N LEU A 414 -5.02 6.44 -16.35
CA LEU A 414 -4.56 5.68 -17.51
C LEU A 414 -5.03 6.27 -18.85
N LEU A 415 -6.07 7.08 -18.86
CA LEU A 415 -6.54 7.83 -20.05
C LEU A 415 -6.04 9.28 -20.06
N SER A 416 -5.16 9.68 -19.14
CA SER A 416 -4.61 11.03 -19.10
C SER A 416 -3.61 11.29 -20.22
N ASN A 417 -3.49 12.57 -20.63
CA ASN A 417 -2.48 12.99 -21.60
C ASN A 417 -1.06 12.64 -21.16
N ALA A 418 -0.77 12.71 -19.85
CA ALA A 418 0.53 12.35 -19.31
C ALA A 418 0.86 10.87 -19.54
N PHE A 419 -0.12 9.96 -19.42
CA PHE A 419 0.06 8.55 -19.76
C PHE A 419 0.21 8.33 -21.27
N ILE A 420 -0.65 8.93 -22.09
CA ILE A 420 -0.67 8.76 -23.56
C ILE A 420 0.65 9.24 -24.17
N HIS A 421 1.16 10.38 -23.72
CA HIS A 421 2.36 10.99 -24.28
C HIS A 421 3.65 10.65 -23.53
N GLY A 422 3.57 10.01 -22.34
CA GLY A 422 4.73 9.58 -21.55
C GLY A 422 5.60 8.55 -22.29
N TRP A 423 6.94 8.69 -22.19
CA TRP A 423 7.91 7.73 -22.69
C TRP A 423 9.23 7.85 -21.96
N GLY A 424 9.82 6.70 -21.56
CA GLY A 424 11.14 6.65 -20.93
C GLY A 424 11.20 7.26 -19.53
N GLN A 425 10.06 7.55 -18.90
CA GLN A 425 9.99 8.20 -17.60
C GLN A 425 9.75 7.22 -16.44
N LYS A 426 9.71 5.92 -16.73
CA LYS A 426 9.42 4.86 -15.76
C LYS A 426 10.46 3.76 -15.81
N ASN A 427 11.10 3.49 -14.66
CA ASN A 427 11.98 2.34 -14.49
C ASN A 427 11.19 1.13 -13.96
N ARG A 428 11.46 -0.04 -14.53
CA ARG A 428 10.86 -1.30 -14.04
C ARG A 428 11.59 -1.79 -12.79
N ARG A 429 10.86 -2.29 -11.84
CA ARG A 429 11.42 -3.03 -10.70
C ARG A 429 11.95 -4.40 -11.15
N PRO A 430 12.86 -5.04 -10.39
CA PRO A 430 13.44 -6.32 -10.79
C PRO A 430 12.40 -7.41 -11.13
N PHE A 431 11.35 -7.56 -10.31
CA PHE A 431 10.26 -8.50 -10.58
C PHE A 431 9.56 -8.23 -11.91
N GLU A 432 9.23 -6.95 -12.18
CA GLU A 432 8.58 -6.53 -13.43
C GLU A 432 9.48 -6.79 -14.66
N LEU A 433 10.80 -6.59 -14.50
CA LEU A 433 11.77 -6.84 -15.57
C LEU A 433 11.86 -8.34 -15.90
N ILE A 434 11.97 -9.19 -14.87
CA ILE A 434 12.02 -10.64 -15.03
C ILE A 434 10.74 -11.16 -15.68
N ALA A 435 9.57 -10.78 -15.17
CA ALA A 435 8.29 -11.18 -15.74
C ALA A 435 8.15 -10.74 -17.22
N ALA A 436 8.60 -9.50 -17.54
CA ALA A 436 8.59 -9.00 -18.91
C ALA A 436 9.49 -9.81 -19.86
N ALA A 437 10.70 -10.16 -19.40
CA ALA A 437 11.61 -10.99 -20.18
C ALA A 437 11.02 -12.39 -20.43
N MET A 438 10.44 -13.02 -19.41
CA MET A 438 9.81 -14.33 -19.51
C MET A 438 8.62 -14.30 -20.48
N ARG A 439 7.79 -13.25 -20.44
CA ARG A 439 6.68 -13.04 -21.40
C ARG A 439 7.18 -12.85 -22.82
N ALA A 440 8.19 -11.99 -23.02
CA ALA A 440 8.75 -11.69 -24.33
C ALA A 440 9.38 -12.91 -25.01
N CYS A 441 10.04 -13.79 -24.21
CA CYS A 441 10.61 -15.04 -24.71
C CYS A 441 9.57 -16.09 -25.12
N GLY A 442 8.31 -15.94 -24.72
CA GLY A 442 7.23 -16.89 -25.05
C GLY A 442 7.44 -18.31 -24.52
N SER A 443 8.29 -18.46 -23.50
CA SER A 443 8.61 -19.77 -22.93
C SER A 443 7.41 -20.37 -22.22
N ASP A 444 7.04 -21.60 -22.53
CA ASP A 444 6.05 -22.35 -21.77
C ASP A 444 6.76 -23.15 -20.66
N TRP A 445 6.44 -22.81 -19.42
CA TRP A 445 7.01 -23.43 -18.22
C TRP A 445 5.96 -23.45 -17.10
N ASN A 446 6.15 -24.33 -16.13
CA ASN A 446 5.33 -24.37 -14.92
C ASN A 446 6.24 -24.51 -13.69
N ILE A 447 5.88 -23.80 -12.63
CA ILE A 447 6.51 -23.92 -11.31
C ILE A 447 5.63 -24.85 -10.48
N LYS A 448 6.19 -26.00 -10.07
CA LYS A 448 5.46 -26.89 -9.15
C LYS A 448 5.45 -26.34 -7.74
N ALA A 449 4.36 -26.63 -7.02
CA ALA A 449 4.25 -26.39 -5.59
C ALA A 449 5.05 -27.48 -4.86
N VAL A 450 6.28 -27.26 -4.50
CA VAL A 450 7.09 -28.22 -3.72
C VAL A 450 7.37 -27.64 -2.36
#